data_0ac29f679fcc9ff22a33358abb7a13d2
#
_entry.id   0ac29f679fcc9ff22a33358abb7a13d2
#
_cell.length_a   1.000
_cell.length_b   1.000
_cell.length_c   1.000
_cell.angle_alpha   90.00
_cell.angle_beta   90.00
_cell.angle_gamma   90.00
#
_symmetry.space_group_name_H-M   'P 1'
#
loop_
_entity.id
_entity.type
_entity.pdbx_description
1 polymer ?
#
loop_
_entity_poly.entity_id
_entity_poly.type
_entity_poly.pdbx_seq_one_letter_code
_entity_poly.pdbx_strand_id
1 'polypeptide(L)'
;MPKLISIHEYDPKPEVDTADFERAIRDAEGRGLLHLPGLVAHHLVKGVKGERSGAYAAIWVYESQEAWEQIWGPAAHPRRYPHYPENWKVWEREVLAPFLVRDPDAIRFTAYVEL
;
A
#
# COMPACT_ATOMS: atom_id res chain seq x y z
N MET A 1 6.05 -16.58 -14.94
CA MET A 1 6.45 -15.16 -14.89
C MET A 1 6.79 -14.78 -13.47
N PRO A 2 7.93 -14.09 -13.23
CA PRO A 2 8.24 -13.59 -11.89
C PRO A 2 7.19 -12.60 -11.42
N LYS A 3 6.82 -12.72 -10.16
CA LYS A 3 5.88 -11.77 -9.55
C LYS A 3 6.60 -10.47 -9.21
N LEU A 4 5.85 -9.38 -9.14
CA LEU A 4 6.37 -8.13 -8.60
C LEU A 4 5.78 -7.96 -7.19
N ILE A 5 6.65 -7.64 -6.23
CA ILE A 5 6.26 -7.47 -4.83
C ILE A 5 6.61 -6.04 -4.41
N SER A 6 5.60 -5.25 -4.10
CA SER A 6 5.78 -3.88 -3.63
C SER A 6 5.50 -3.83 -2.14
N ILE A 7 6.43 -3.27 -1.37
CA ILE A 7 6.30 -3.16 0.07
C ILE A 7 6.23 -1.69 0.44
N HIS A 8 5.11 -1.29 1.05
CA HIS A 8 4.85 0.07 1.49
C HIS A 8 5.00 0.15 3.01
N GLU A 9 5.69 1.18 3.50
CA GLU A 9 5.87 1.39 4.94
C GLU A 9 4.87 2.43 5.42
N TYR A 10 4.13 2.08 6.46
CA TYR A 10 3.13 2.95 7.06
C TYR A 10 3.53 3.27 8.50
N ASP A 11 3.66 4.57 8.80
CA ASP A 11 4.02 5.05 10.12
C ASP A 11 2.87 5.89 10.67
N PRO A 12 2.07 5.34 11.61
CA PRO A 12 0.97 6.10 12.21
C PRO A 12 1.48 7.29 13.02
N LYS A 13 0.70 8.35 13.05
CA LYS A 13 0.96 9.51 13.89
C LYS A 13 0.96 9.08 15.37
N PRO A 14 1.81 9.68 16.22
CA PRO A 14 1.88 9.30 17.63
C PRO A 14 0.55 9.46 18.38
N GLU A 15 -0.28 10.43 17.99
CA GLU A 15 -1.54 10.72 18.66
C GLU A 15 -2.70 9.84 18.26
N VAL A 16 -2.56 9.02 17.20
CA VAL A 16 -3.67 8.15 16.77
C VAL A 16 -3.66 6.84 17.55
N ASP A 17 -4.86 6.29 17.77
CA ASP A 17 -5.02 4.95 18.32
C ASP A 17 -4.80 3.93 17.21
N THR A 18 -3.80 3.06 17.36
CA THR A 18 -3.48 2.06 16.35
C THR A 18 -4.60 1.05 16.17
N ALA A 19 -5.44 0.83 17.19
CA ALA A 19 -6.62 -0.03 17.06
C ALA A 19 -7.62 0.58 16.04
N ASP A 20 -7.74 1.91 16.02
CA ASP A 20 -8.58 2.59 15.04
C ASP A 20 -8.00 2.46 13.64
N PHE A 21 -6.69 2.56 13.51
CA PHE A 21 -6.01 2.36 12.23
C PHE A 21 -6.24 0.95 11.70
N GLU A 22 -6.06 -0.06 12.54
CA GLU A 22 -6.28 -1.46 12.15
C GLU A 22 -7.73 -1.71 11.75
N ARG A 23 -8.67 -1.09 12.47
CA ARG A 23 -10.10 -1.19 12.14
C ARG A 23 -10.41 -0.55 10.79
N ALA A 24 -9.81 0.61 10.51
CA ALA A 24 -9.98 1.29 9.22
C ALA A 24 -9.44 0.45 8.07
N ILE A 25 -8.31 -0.25 8.27
CA ILE A 25 -7.76 -1.16 7.28
C ILE A 25 -8.74 -2.32 7.01
N ARG A 26 -9.25 -2.95 8.06
CA ARG A 26 -10.21 -4.06 7.91
C ARG A 26 -11.50 -3.61 7.22
N ASP A 27 -11.96 -2.41 7.52
CA ASP A 27 -13.12 -1.83 6.86
C ASP A 27 -12.85 -1.62 5.36
N ALA A 28 -11.68 -1.11 5.03
CA ALA A 28 -11.28 -0.90 3.63
C ALA A 28 -11.24 -2.22 2.85
N GLU A 29 -10.71 -3.28 3.47
CA GLU A 29 -10.71 -4.61 2.85
C GLU A 29 -12.14 -5.09 2.58
N GLY A 30 -13.02 -4.91 3.54
CA GLY A 30 -14.44 -5.28 3.40
C GLY A 30 -15.15 -4.48 2.31
N ARG A 31 -14.72 -3.25 2.05
CA ARG A 31 -15.27 -2.39 0.99
C ARG A 31 -14.67 -2.68 -0.38
N GLY A 32 -13.69 -3.57 -0.48
CA GLY A 32 -13.04 -3.90 -1.74
C GLY A 32 -12.08 -2.83 -2.25
N LEU A 33 -11.63 -1.91 -1.39
CA LEU A 33 -10.75 -0.81 -1.79
C LEU A 33 -9.36 -1.26 -2.21
N LEU A 34 -8.95 -2.47 -1.82
CA LEU A 34 -7.62 -2.98 -2.10
C LEU A 34 -7.57 -3.87 -3.35
N HIS A 35 -8.66 -3.92 -4.10
CA HIS A 35 -8.75 -4.75 -5.30
C HIS A 35 -8.21 -3.99 -6.51
N LEU A 36 -7.16 -4.53 -7.15
CA LEU A 36 -6.53 -3.92 -8.32
C LEU A 36 -6.32 -4.97 -9.41
N PRO A 37 -6.42 -4.57 -10.70
CA PRO A 37 -6.14 -5.50 -11.80
C PRO A 37 -4.71 -6.04 -11.70
N GLY A 38 -4.53 -7.35 -11.87
CA GLY A 38 -3.21 -7.96 -11.80
C GLY A 38 -2.65 -8.15 -10.39
N LEU A 39 -3.32 -7.65 -9.37
CA LEU A 39 -2.94 -7.90 -7.98
C LEU A 39 -3.44 -9.29 -7.59
N VAL A 40 -2.51 -10.18 -7.21
CA VAL A 40 -2.84 -11.57 -6.88
C VAL A 40 -2.90 -11.82 -5.38
N ALA A 41 -2.28 -10.95 -4.57
CA ALA A 41 -2.34 -11.03 -3.11
C ALA A 41 -1.96 -9.71 -2.49
N HIS A 42 -2.43 -9.46 -1.28
CA HIS A 42 -1.99 -8.34 -0.47
C HIS A 42 -1.98 -8.74 1.00
N HIS A 43 -1.10 -8.12 1.77
CA HIS A 43 -0.98 -8.37 3.21
C HIS A 43 -0.73 -7.05 3.92
N LEU A 44 -1.58 -6.73 4.89
CA LEU A 44 -1.37 -5.61 5.81
C LEU A 44 -0.78 -6.23 7.08
N VAL A 45 0.42 -5.80 7.47
CA VAL A 45 1.19 -6.46 8.52
C VAL A 45 1.70 -5.45 9.55
N LYS A 46 1.99 -5.95 10.74
CA LYS A 46 2.54 -5.15 11.83
C LYS A 46 3.87 -5.76 12.25
N GLY A 47 4.88 -4.92 12.39
CA GLY A 47 6.20 -5.36 12.84
C GLY A 47 6.16 -5.84 14.28
N VAL A 48 6.79 -6.98 14.53
CA VAL A 48 6.88 -7.56 15.88
C VAL A 48 8.32 -7.69 16.36
N LYS A 49 9.31 -7.49 15.48
CA LYS A 49 10.74 -7.56 15.81
C LYS A 49 11.53 -6.81 14.76
N GLY A 50 12.61 -6.15 15.15
CA GLY A 50 13.50 -5.41 14.27
C GLY A 50 13.20 -3.93 14.28
N GLU A 51 13.79 -3.20 13.33
CA GLU A 51 13.68 -1.73 13.25
C GLU A 51 12.24 -1.24 13.17
N ARG A 52 11.39 -2.01 12.51
CA ARG A 52 10.00 -1.60 12.30
C ARG A 52 9.02 -2.25 13.28
N SER A 53 9.52 -2.72 14.44
CA SER A 53 8.65 -3.26 15.48
C SER A 53 7.63 -2.20 15.90
N GLY A 54 6.35 -2.55 15.88
CA GLY A 54 5.24 -1.64 16.18
C GLY A 54 4.78 -0.79 15.02
N ALA A 55 5.54 -0.74 13.91
CA ALA A 55 5.13 -0.05 12.69
C ALA A 55 4.38 -1.00 11.76
N TYR A 56 3.80 -0.45 10.70
CA TYR A 56 2.98 -1.22 9.77
C TYR A 56 3.58 -1.24 8.39
N ALA A 57 3.20 -2.25 7.61
CA ALA A 57 3.58 -2.34 6.21
C ALA A 57 2.43 -2.96 5.41
N ALA A 58 2.40 -2.65 4.12
CA ALA A 58 1.52 -3.32 3.18
C ALA A 58 2.38 -4.02 2.14
N ILE A 59 2.06 -5.26 1.85
CA ILE A 59 2.74 -6.06 0.85
C ILE A 59 1.76 -6.30 -0.28
N TRP A 60 2.11 -5.85 -1.47
CA TRP A 60 1.27 -5.94 -2.67
C TRP A 60 1.95 -6.87 -3.65
N VAL A 61 1.30 -7.97 -4.02
CA VAL A 61 1.88 -8.98 -4.92
C VAL A 61 1.12 -8.93 -6.25
N TYR A 62 1.82 -8.54 -7.31
CA TYR A 62 1.28 -8.47 -8.67
C TYR A 62 1.76 -9.66 -9.47
N GLU A 63 0.97 -10.09 -10.44
CA GLU A 63 1.31 -11.25 -11.27
C GLU A 63 2.61 -11.07 -12.04
N SER A 64 2.97 -9.81 -12.37
CA SER A 64 4.19 -9.50 -13.12
C SER A 64 4.52 -8.02 -13.00
N GLN A 65 5.75 -7.66 -13.36
CA GLN A 65 6.15 -6.26 -13.45
C GLN A 65 5.31 -5.52 -14.49
N GLU A 66 4.98 -6.18 -15.60
CA GLU A 66 4.17 -5.58 -16.64
C GLU A 66 2.77 -5.21 -16.13
N ALA A 67 2.13 -6.10 -15.37
CA ALA A 67 0.82 -5.83 -14.78
C ALA A 67 0.88 -4.64 -13.83
N TRP A 68 1.93 -4.56 -13.01
CA TRP A 68 2.16 -3.45 -12.10
C TRP A 68 2.35 -2.13 -12.87
N GLU A 69 3.13 -2.15 -13.95
CA GLU A 69 3.37 -0.96 -14.75
C GLU A 69 2.11 -0.46 -15.46
N GLN A 70 1.20 -1.35 -15.80
CA GLN A 70 -0.07 -0.95 -16.41
C GLN A 70 -0.90 -0.07 -15.48
N ILE A 71 -0.78 -0.25 -14.18
CA ILE A 71 -1.50 0.57 -13.20
C ILE A 71 -0.71 1.84 -12.86
N TRP A 72 0.59 1.69 -12.59
CA TRP A 72 1.39 2.76 -12.00
C TRP A 72 2.31 3.45 -12.98
N GLY A 73 2.39 2.97 -14.22
CA GLY A 73 3.31 3.45 -15.23
C GLY A 73 4.70 2.83 -15.07
N PRO A 74 5.56 2.99 -16.10
CA PRO A 74 6.94 2.52 -16.02
C PRO A 74 7.69 3.20 -14.88
N ALA A 75 8.68 2.52 -14.30
CA ALA A 75 9.45 3.08 -13.18
C ALA A 75 10.08 4.43 -13.51
N ALA A 76 10.52 4.64 -14.77
CA ALA A 76 11.12 5.89 -15.21
C ALA A 76 10.08 7.01 -15.42
N HIS A 77 8.81 6.67 -15.60
CA HIS A 77 7.73 7.62 -15.87
C HIS A 77 6.48 7.22 -15.09
N PRO A 78 6.50 7.29 -13.74
CA PRO A 78 5.36 6.85 -12.94
C PRO A 78 4.14 7.73 -13.17
N ARG A 79 2.97 7.14 -13.11
CA ARG A 79 1.73 7.89 -13.13
C ARG A 79 1.59 8.70 -11.85
N ARG A 80 0.88 9.80 -11.94
CA ARG A 80 0.62 10.68 -10.80
C ARG A 80 -0.77 10.43 -10.23
N TYR A 81 -0.99 10.88 -9.03
CA TYR A 81 -2.22 10.67 -8.27
C TYR A 81 -3.52 10.87 -9.08
N PRO A 82 -3.70 11.94 -9.89
CA PRO A 82 -4.97 12.09 -10.61
C PRO A 82 -5.31 10.92 -11.53
N HIS A 83 -4.32 10.14 -11.93
CA HIS A 83 -4.50 9.00 -12.85
C HIS A 83 -4.52 7.64 -12.15
N TYR A 84 -4.51 7.63 -10.82
CA TYR A 84 -4.60 6.39 -10.05
C TYR A 84 -6.02 5.81 -10.12
N PRO A 85 -6.20 4.49 -9.91
CA PRO A 85 -7.54 3.92 -9.78
C PRO A 85 -8.34 4.59 -8.66
N GLU A 86 -9.64 4.77 -8.87
CA GLU A 86 -10.49 5.48 -7.92
C GLU A 86 -10.49 4.84 -6.53
N ASN A 87 -10.55 3.51 -6.45
CA ASN A 87 -10.50 2.82 -5.16
C ASN A 87 -9.18 3.06 -4.44
N TRP A 88 -8.06 3.19 -5.17
CA TRP A 88 -6.77 3.51 -4.57
C TRP A 88 -6.74 4.94 -4.02
N LYS A 89 -7.35 5.88 -4.73
CA LYS A 89 -7.46 7.26 -4.23
C LYS A 89 -8.24 7.32 -2.92
N VAL A 90 -9.32 6.55 -2.82
CA VAL A 90 -10.10 6.45 -1.59
C VAL A 90 -9.25 5.85 -0.47
N TRP A 91 -8.53 4.75 -0.76
CA TRP A 91 -7.61 4.13 0.18
C TRP A 91 -6.61 5.15 0.72
N GLU A 92 -5.95 5.91 -0.16
CA GLU A 92 -4.96 6.90 0.26
C GLU A 92 -5.58 8.04 1.06
N ARG A 93 -6.65 8.65 0.57
CA ARG A 93 -7.16 9.89 1.16
C ARG A 93 -8.11 9.69 2.32
N GLU A 94 -8.93 8.66 2.28
CA GLU A 94 -9.91 8.44 3.34
C GLU A 94 -9.43 7.47 4.40
N VAL A 95 -8.60 6.49 4.05
CA VAL A 95 -8.18 5.46 5.00
C VAL A 95 -6.79 5.75 5.56
N LEU A 96 -5.80 6.04 4.70
CA LEU A 96 -4.41 6.21 5.16
C LEU A 96 -4.11 7.63 5.68
N ALA A 97 -4.51 8.65 4.93
CA ALA A 97 -4.13 10.02 5.24
C ALA A 97 -4.46 10.46 6.69
N PRO A 98 -5.62 10.10 7.26
CA PRO A 98 -5.93 10.52 8.63
C PRO A 98 -4.97 9.95 9.69
N PHE A 99 -4.32 8.83 9.40
CA PHE A 99 -3.51 8.11 10.39
C PHE A 99 -2.00 8.26 10.21
N LEU A 100 -1.53 8.54 9.00
CA LEU A 100 -0.09 8.47 8.70
C LEU A 100 0.64 9.78 8.92
N VAL A 101 1.89 9.68 9.40
CA VAL A 101 2.79 10.82 9.52
C VAL A 101 3.08 11.43 8.15
N ARG A 102 3.34 10.57 7.15
CA ARG A 102 3.63 11.00 5.79
C ARG A 102 2.38 11.04 4.96
N ASP A 103 2.36 11.91 3.94
CA ASP A 103 1.33 11.85 2.91
C ASP A 103 1.37 10.45 2.29
N PRO A 104 0.20 9.81 2.08
CA PRO A 104 0.17 8.45 1.50
C PRO A 104 0.86 8.32 0.14
N ASP A 105 0.96 9.41 -0.62
CA ASP A 105 1.66 9.40 -1.91
C ASP A 105 3.17 9.67 -1.75
N ALA A 106 3.64 9.88 -0.54
CA ALA A 106 5.05 10.15 -0.23
C ALA A 106 5.61 9.18 0.82
N ILE A 107 5.01 8.03 0.98
CA ILE A 107 5.51 7.00 1.88
C ILE A 107 6.76 6.34 1.29
N ARG A 108 7.53 5.69 2.16
CA ARG A 108 8.65 4.87 1.71
C ARG A 108 8.10 3.57 1.15
N PHE A 109 8.61 3.16 0.00
CA PHE A 109 8.27 1.87 -0.57
C PHE A 109 9.41 1.35 -1.44
N THR A 110 9.41 0.06 -1.65
CA THR A 110 10.33 -0.59 -2.60
C THR A 110 9.55 -1.66 -3.35
N ALA A 111 9.72 -1.69 -4.65
CA ALA A 111 9.15 -2.73 -5.49
C ALA A 111 10.26 -3.70 -5.89
N TYR A 112 10.01 -4.98 -5.70
CA TYR A 112 10.97 -6.06 -5.97
C TYR A 112 10.42 -6.96 -7.07
N VAL A 113 11.33 -7.51 -7.87
CA VAL A 113 10.98 -8.61 -8.78
C VAL A 113 11.44 -9.90 -8.13
N GLU A 114 10.56 -10.89 -8.08
CA GLU A 114 10.90 -12.20 -7.54
C GLU A 114 11.93 -12.90 -8.43
N LEU A 115 12.92 -13.51 -7.81
CA LEU A 115 14.02 -14.17 -8.55
C LEU A 115 13.64 -15.55 -9.08
#